data_9f7f10b32059a6c40794e5fa2f64a9ff
#
_entry.id   9f7f10b32059a6c40794e5fa2f64a9ff
#
_cell.length_a   1.000
_cell.length_b   1.000
_cell.length_c   1.000
_cell.angle_alpha   90.00
_cell.angle_beta   90.00
_cell.angle_gamma   90.00
#
_symmetry.space_group_name_H-M   'P 1'
#
loop_
_entity.id
_entity.type
_entity.pdbx_description
1 polymer ?
#
loop_
_entity_poly.entity_id
_entity_poly.type
_entity_poly.pdbx_seq_one_letter_code
_entity_poly.pdbx_strand_id
1 'polypeptide(L)'
;MKLQTSENEAVRAVCFSPEKRLTLHQLQQKKSPVKIVGAQLSSSKRFSSSIEEYTISKKSKITTTTLQFPFKESFSNRFYTISRVLDANPFETVDIKVKILTKSENKQAIVHGERTRYKADCIVADETNSIKLVLWEEAIDKVNAGKSYHIENCKIRIFDDSKFVNTNEVTKITQISDIPNVNLATPQLHDYLVTGTCIGTDIRQHYSCVVCSRKLEESIFTDDTVTCPNCQITTLVSLLKNKLVCQLVIKVGEKIAKNSFQ
;
A
#
# COMPACT_ATOMS: atom_id res chain seq x y z
N MET A 1 -3.71 -14.19 3.25
CA MET A 1 -3.27 -15.50 2.76
C MET A 1 -3.88 -15.79 1.40
N LYS A 2 -3.25 -16.64 0.59
CA LYS A 2 -3.85 -17.21 -0.63
C LYS A 2 -4.29 -18.64 -0.34
N LEU A 3 -5.43 -19.02 -0.87
CA LEU A 3 -5.97 -20.39 -0.79
C LEU A 3 -6.15 -20.88 -2.23
N GLN A 4 -5.51 -21.98 -2.59
CA GLN A 4 -5.75 -22.64 -3.86
C GLN A 4 -7.11 -23.33 -3.79
N THR A 5 -8.04 -22.97 -4.68
CA THR A 5 -9.42 -23.46 -4.72
C THR A 5 -9.69 -24.45 -5.84
N SER A 6 -8.85 -24.43 -6.88
CA SER A 6 -8.84 -25.39 -7.95
C SER A 6 -7.43 -25.60 -8.48
N GLU A 7 -7.27 -26.42 -9.51
CA GLU A 7 -5.97 -26.61 -10.13
C GLU A 7 -5.33 -25.32 -10.64
N ASN A 8 -6.14 -24.38 -11.13
CA ASN A 8 -5.67 -23.16 -11.80
C ASN A 8 -6.12 -21.87 -11.12
N GLU A 9 -6.73 -21.96 -9.94
CA GLU A 9 -7.30 -20.81 -9.26
C GLU A 9 -6.86 -20.73 -7.81
N ALA A 10 -6.59 -19.51 -7.37
CA ALA A 10 -6.34 -19.21 -5.97
C ALA A 10 -7.07 -17.92 -5.56
N VAL A 11 -7.70 -17.93 -4.41
CA VAL A 11 -8.45 -16.81 -3.86
C VAL A 11 -7.73 -16.18 -2.68
N ARG A 12 -8.01 -14.91 -2.46
CA ARG A 12 -7.52 -14.21 -1.28
C ARG A 12 -8.42 -14.49 -0.07
N ALA A 13 -7.81 -14.72 1.09
CA ALA A 13 -8.54 -14.85 2.34
C ALA A 13 -7.86 -14.08 3.46
N VAL A 14 -8.68 -13.48 4.34
CA VAL A 14 -8.24 -12.76 5.54
C VAL A 14 -8.84 -13.45 6.77
N CYS A 15 -7.99 -13.78 7.74
CA CYS A 15 -8.41 -14.43 9.00
C CYS A 15 -8.34 -13.41 10.15
N PHE A 16 -9.49 -13.10 10.74
CA PHE A 16 -9.63 -12.19 11.88
C PHE A 16 -9.61 -12.91 13.24
N SER A 17 -9.50 -14.26 13.26
CA SER A 17 -9.40 -15.04 14.50
C SER A 17 -7.95 -15.47 14.74
N PRO A 18 -7.28 -15.01 15.82
CA PRO A 18 -5.88 -15.35 16.11
C PRO A 18 -5.66 -16.86 16.25
N GLU A 19 -6.58 -17.58 16.92
CA GLU A 19 -6.49 -19.02 17.14
C GLU A 19 -6.52 -19.79 15.81
N LYS A 20 -7.43 -19.41 14.92
CA LYS A 20 -7.55 -20.03 13.59
C LYS A 20 -6.38 -19.70 12.68
N ARG A 21 -5.77 -18.53 12.86
CA ARG A 21 -4.56 -18.15 12.12
C ARG A 21 -3.42 -19.13 12.43
N LEU A 22 -3.24 -19.49 13.70
CA LEU A 22 -2.22 -20.46 14.09
C LEU A 22 -2.48 -21.83 13.45
N THR A 23 -3.72 -22.31 13.52
CA THR A 23 -4.14 -23.57 12.89
C THR A 23 -3.89 -23.56 11.39
N LEU A 24 -4.28 -22.48 10.69
CA LEU A 24 -4.05 -22.35 9.25
C LEU A 24 -2.56 -22.30 8.90
N HIS A 25 -1.75 -21.67 9.72
CA HIS A 25 -0.30 -21.63 9.52
C HIS A 25 0.34 -23.02 9.67
N GLN A 26 -0.07 -23.80 10.67
CA GLN A 26 0.39 -25.19 10.85
C GLN A 26 -0.01 -26.09 9.67
N LEU A 27 -1.25 -25.93 9.17
CA LEU A 27 -1.75 -26.69 8.02
C LEU A 27 -1.02 -26.28 6.72
N GLN A 28 -0.70 -25.00 6.58
CA GLN A 28 0.10 -24.49 5.47
C GLN A 28 1.50 -25.09 5.45
N GLN A 29 2.18 -25.15 6.61
CA GLN A 29 3.51 -25.76 6.71
C GLN A 29 3.50 -27.23 6.31
N LYS A 30 2.44 -27.96 6.67
CA LYS A 30 2.23 -29.36 6.30
C LYS A 30 1.70 -29.55 4.87
N LYS A 31 1.44 -28.48 4.13
CA LYS A 31 0.76 -28.51 2.83
C LYS A 31 -0.55 -29.30 2.86
N SER A 32 -1.24 -29.29 4.01
CA SER A 32 -2.47 -30.06 4.22
C SER A 32 -3.69 -29.36 3.64
N PRO A 33 -4.53 -30.04 2.83
CA PRO A 33 -5.77 -29.49 2.32
C PRO A 33 -6.75 -29.19 3.47
N VAL A 34 -7.52 -28.10 3.31
CA VAL A 34 -8.47 -27.64 4.31
C VAL A 34 -9.86 -27.38 3.70
N LYS A 35 -10.90 -27.70 4.47
CA LYS A 35 -12.27 -27.27 4.21
C LYS A 35 -12.61 -26.16 5.21
N ILE A 36 -12.98 -25.00 4.69
CA ILE A 36 -13.37 -23.85 5.50
C ILE A 36 -14.86 -23.60 5.28
N VAL A 37 -15.65 -23.79 6.32
CA VAL A 37 -17.09 -23.58 6.30
C VAL A 37 -17.42 -22.28 7.02
N GLY A 38 -18.34 -21.48 6.46
CA GLY A 38 -18.74 -20.19 7.04
C GLY A 38 -17.73 -19.07 6.79
N ALA A 39 -16.88 -19.17 5.77
CA ALA A 39 -16.18 -18.03 5.22
C ALA A 39 -17.18 -17.16 4.45
N GLN A 40 -17.07 -15.84 4.59
CA GLN A 40 -17.93 -14.87 3.92
C GLN A 40 -17.13 -14.17 2.81
N LEU A 41 -17.70 -14.11 1.61
CA LEU A 41 -17.16 -13.26 0.56
C LEU A 41 -17.47 -11.81 0.89
N SER A 42 -16.44 -10.98 0.97
CA SER A 42 -16.57 -9.54 1.17
C SER A 42 -15.88 -8.81 0.04
N SER A 43 -16.57 -7.84 -0.53
CA SER A 43 -15.96 -6.86 -1.42
C SER A 43 -15.63 -5.62 -0.60
N SER A 44 -14.37 -5.36 -0.33
CA SER A 44 -13.97 -4.12 0.29
C SER A 44 -13.59 -3.10 -0.78
N LYS A 45 -14.34 -2.01 -0.86
CA LYS A 45 -13.93 -0.83 -1.62
C LYS A 45 -12.81 -0.13 -0.83
N ARG A 46 -11.58 -0.45 -1.12
CA ARG A 46 -10.41 0.27 -0.60
C ARG A 46 -9.76 0.97 -1.78
N PHE A 47 -9.77 2.30 -1.79
CA PHE A 47 -9.07 3.11 -2.79
C PHE A 47 -9.44 2.71 -4.24
N SER A 48 -10.63 3.08 -4.71
CA SER A 48 -11.13 2.92 -6.09
C SER A 48 -11.21 1.50 -6.67
N SER A 49 -10.61 0.49 -6.04
CA SER A 49 -10.68 -0.91 -6.49
C SER A 49 -11.49 -1.78 -5.54
N SER A 50 -12.44 -2.55 -6.07
CA SER A 50 -13.12 -3.59 -5.31
C SER A 50 -12.22 -4.84 -5.26
N ILE A 51 -11.80 -5.23 -4.07
CA ILE A 51 -11.06 -6.47 -3.86
C ILE A 51 -12.01 -7.48 -3.26
N GLU A 52 -12.26 -8.57 -3.98
CA GLU A 52 -12.98 -9.71 -3.46
C GLU A 52 -12.06 -10.54 -2.57
N GLU A 53 -12.46 -10.77 -1.34
CA GLU A 53 -11.71 -11.58 -0.40
C GLU A 53 -12.63 -12.40 0.50
N TYR A 54 -12.21 -13.62 0.84
CA TYR A 54 -12.92 -14.44 1.82
C TYR A 54 -12.50 -14.05 3.24
N THR A 55 -13.48 -13.75 4.08
CA THR A 55 -13.28 -13.44 5.49
C THR A 55 -13.50 -14.69 6.34
N ILE A 56 -12.48 -15.07 7.11
CA ILE A 56 -12.52 -16.17 8.08
C ILE A 56 -12.65 -15.56 9.48
N SER A 57 -13.77 -15.79 10.11
CA SER A 57 -14.13 -15.27 11.44
C SER A 57 -14.06 -16.33 12.53
N LYS A 58 -14.36 -15.97 13.78
CA LYS A 58 -14.51 -16.94 14.88
C LYS A 58 -15.59 -17.99 14.62
N LYS A 59 -16.62 -17.68 13.82
CA LYS A 59 -17.71 -18.60 13.48
C LYS A 59 -17.32 -19.60 12.38
N SER A 60 -16.30 -19.33 11.59
CA SER A 60 -15.85 -20.24 10.52
C SER A 60 -15.27 -21.52 11.12
N LYS A 61 -15.53 -22.68 10.53
CA LYS A 61 -14.96 -23.97 10.93
C LYS A 61 -13.91 -24.41 9.93
N ILE A 62 -12.77 -24.88 10.44
CA ILE A 62 -11.63 -25.36 9.62
C ILE A 62 -11.46 -26.85 9.93
N THR A 63 -11.52 -27.68 8.90
CA THR A 63 -11.29 -29.13 8.99
C THR A 63 -10.35 -29.57 7.88
N THR A 64 -9.66 -30.67 8.09
CA THR A 64 -8.88 -31.31 7.02
C THR A 64 -9.82 -31.95 5.99
N THR A 65 -9.37 -32.05 4.75
CA THR A 65 -10.11 -32.65 3.65
C THR A 65 -9.15 -33.30 2.65
N THR A 66 -9.67 -33.99 1.65
CA THR A 66 -8.92 -34.43 0.48
C THR A 66 -9.35 -33.61 -0.71
N LEU A 67 -8.42 -33.30 -1.60
CA LEU A 67 -8.68 -32.55 -2.84
C LEU A 67 -8.37 -33.44 -4.04
N GLN A 68 -9.06 -33.18 -5.15
CA GLN A 68 -8.86 -33.89 -6.42
C GLN A 68 -7.76 -33.26 -7.29
N PHE A 69 -7.14 -32.19 -6.83
CA PHE A 69 -6.07 -31.49 -7.53
C PHE A 69 -4.82 -31.35 -6.64
N PRO A 70 -3.62 -31.36 -7.25
CA PRO A 70 -2.37 -31.25 -6.51
C PRO A 70 -2.14 -29.81 -6.05
N PHE A 71 -1.36 -29.66 -4.98
CA PHE A 71 -0.86 -28.35 -4.55
C PHE A 71 0.13 -27.81 -5.58
N LYS A 72 -0.09 -26.61 -6.07
CA LYS A 72 0.84 -25.89 -6.96
C LYS A 72 1.68 -24.89 -6.18
N GLU A 73 2.99 -25.10 -6.13
CA GLU A 73 3.93 -24.19 -5.47
C GLU A 73 3.94 -22.78 -6.08
N SER A 74 3.58 -22.66 -7.37
CA SER A 74 3.47 -21.36 -8.05
C SER A 74 2.54 -20.38 -7.34
N PHE A 75 1.51 -20.86 -6.65
CA PHE A 75 0.63 -20.00 -5.85
C PHE A 75 1.25 -19.56 -4.52
N SER A 76 2.23 -20.28 -4.01
CA SER A 76 2.99 -19.93 -2.80
C SER A 76 4.25 -19.12 -3.12
N ASN A 77 4.68 -19.09 -4.38
CA ASN A 77 5.85 -18.34 -4.80
C ASN A 77 5.57 -16.84 -4.70
N ARG A 78 6.27 -16.18 -3.79
CA ARG A 78 6.20 -14.73 -3.58
C ARG A 78 7.15 -13.96 -4.48
N PHE A 79 8.00 -14.65 -5.23
CA PHE A 79 8.95 -14.00 -6.13
C PHE A 79 8.24 -13.46 -7.36
N TYR A 80 8.23 -12.13 -7.51
CA TYR A 80 7.54 -11.43 -8.58
C TYR A 80 8.52 -10.56 -9.36
N THR A 81 8.38 -10.58 -10.67
CA THR A 81 8.94 -9.51 -11.52
C THR A 81 8.10 -8.25 -11.35
N ILE A 82 8.65 -7.11 -11.72
CA ILE A 82 7.90 -5.84 -11.59
C ILE A 82 6.65 -5.83 -12.48
N SER A 83 6.70 -6.38 -13.70
CA SER A 83 5.48 -6.54 -14.51
C SER A 83 4.41 -7.35 -13.78
N ARG A 84 4.80 -8.45 -13.14
CA ARG A 84 3.86 -9.26 -12.36
C ARG A 84 3.35 -8.53 -11.11
N VAL A 85 4.15 -7.65 -10.48
CA VAL A 85 3.70 -6.79 -9.38
C VAL A 85 2.62 -5.82 -9.86
N LEU A 86 2.78 -5.26 -11.05
CA LEU A 86 1.81 -4.34 -11.65
C LEU A 86 0.46 -5.03 -11.95
N ASP A 87 0.48 -6.31 -12.33
CA ASP A 87 -0.73 -7.10 -12.57
C ASP A 87 -1.34 -7.67 -11.29
N ALA A 88 -0.55 -7.83 -10.22
CA ALA A 88 -0.98 -8.44 -8.97
C ALA A 88 -2.00 -7.61 -8.21
N ASN A 89 -2.75 -8.27 -7.31
CA ASN A 89 -3.70 -7.58 -6.47
C ASN A 89 -3.00 -6.69 -5.42
N PRO A 90 -3.56 -5.51 -5.12
CA PRO A 90 -3.08 -4.69 -4.02
C PRO A 90 -3.08 -5.46 -2.70
N PHE A 91 -2.15 -5.09 -1.81
CA PHE A 91 -1.94 -5.68 -0.48
C PHE A 91 -1.36 -7.10 -0.46
N GLU A 92 -0.98 -7.66 -1.60
CA GLU A 92 -0.17 -8.88 -1.62
C GLU A 92 1.22 -8.62 -1.05
N THR A 93 1.78 -9.67 -0.43
CA THR A 93 3.17 -9.66 0.03
C THR A 93 4.01 -10.36 -1.03
N VAL A 94 5.07 -9.71 -1.47
CA VAL A 94 5.92 -10.15 -2.58
C VAL A 94 7.40 -10.03 -2.24
N ASP A 95 8.19 -10.83 -2.89
CA ASP A 95 9.64 -10.76 -2.88
C ASP A 95 10.09 -10.34 -4.30
N ILE A 96 10.98 -9.35 -4.38
CA ILE A 96 11.42 -8.77 -5.66
C ILE A 96 12.96 -8.70 -5.72
N LYS A 97 13.51 -8.82 -6.93
CA LYS A 97 14.91 -8.49 -7.22
C LYS A 97 14.93 -7.29 -8.13
N VAL A 98 15.55 -6.21 -7.70
CA VAL A 98 15.48 -4.92 -8.39
C VAL A 98 16.80 -4.15 -8.26
N LYS A 99 17.05 -3.29 -9.23
CA LYS A 99 18.06 -2.25 -9.16
C LYS A 99 17.42 -0.94 -8.73
N ILE A 100 18.03 -0.23 -7.80
CA ILE A 100 17.61 1.10 -7.40
C ILE A 100 18.07 2.10 -8.44
N LEU A 101 17.16 2.68 -9.20
CA LEU A 101 17.49 3.69 -10.22
C LEU A 101 17.72 5.05 -9.57
N THR A 102 16.77 5.47 -8.74
CA THR A 102 16.83 6.73 -8.00
C THR A 102 16.38 6.51 -6.56
N LYS A 103 16.86 7.34 -5.67
CA LYS A 103 16.44 7.41 -4.27
C LYS A 103 16.35 8.88 -3.87
N SER A 104 15.27 9.29 -3.20
CA SER A 104 15.14 10.64 -2.68
C SER A 104 16.25 10.93 -1.67
N GLU A 105 16.90 12.08 -1.79
CA GLU A 105 17.97 12.51 -0.88
C GLU A 105 17.43 12.79 0.52
N ASN A 106 16.24 13.36 0.60
CA ASN A 106 15.63 13.75 1.86
C ASN A 106 14.67 12.69 2.38
N LYS A 107 14.84 12.34 3.67
CA LYS A 107 13.85 11.53 4.40
C LYS A 107 12.63 12.41 4.70
N GLN A 108 11.44 11.96 4.30
CA GLN A 108 10.20 12.64 4.61
C GLN A 108 9.66 12.17 5.95
N ALA A 109 9.46 13.10 6.89
CA ALA A 109 8.82 12.79 8.16
C ALA A 109 7.30 12.71 7.98
N ILE A 110 6.72 11.59 8.37
CA ILE A 110 5.27 11.36 8.41
C ILE A 110 4.83 11.29 9.85
N VAL A 111 4.07 12.29 10.29
CA VAL A 111 3.57 12.39 11.67
C VAL A 111 2.19 11.75 11.72
N HIS A 112 2.02 10.76 12.59
CA HIS A 112 0.74 10.12 12.85
C HIS A 112 0.51 10.04 14.37
N GLY A 113 -0.29 10.96 14.88
CA GLY A 113 -0.44 11.15 16.32
C GLY A 113 0.89 11.59 16.96
N GLU A 114 1.32 10.90 18.01
CA GLU A 114 2.60 11.15 18.70
C GLU A 114 3.81 10.48 18.03
N ARG A 115 3.58 9.67 16.99
CA ARG A 115 4.65 8.91 16.32
C ARG A 115 5.06 9.60 15.03
N THR A 116 6.35 9.89 14.93
CA THR A 116 6.97 10.32 13.67
C THR A 116 7.67 9.12 13.05
N ARG A 117 7.38 8.85 11.79
CA ARG A 117 8.06 7.82 10.99
C ARG A 117 8.68 8.47 9.76
N TYR A 118 9.83 7.96 9.36
CA TYR A 118 10.53 8.47 8.19
C TYR A 118 10.33 7.55 6.99
N LYS A 119 10.14 8.14 5.83
CA LYS A 119 10.11 7.42 4.55
C LYS A 119 11.04 8.07 3.54
N ALA A 120 11.45 7.27 2.56
CA ALA A 120 12.13 7.73 1.36
C ALA A 120 11.54 7.03 0.14
N ASP A 121 11.36 7.77 -0.93
CA ASP A 121 10.83 7.26 -2.20
C ASP A 121 12.00 6.87 -3.11
N CYS A 122 11.88 5.72 -3.76
CA CYS A 122 12.82 5.20 -4.73
C CYS A 122 12.10 4.82 -6.02
N ILE A 123 12.78 4.91 -7.15
CA ILE A 123 12.40 4.21 -8.38
C ILE A 123 13.28 2.99 -8.49
N VAL A 124 12.66 1.85 -8.70
CA VAL A 124 13.33 0.56 -8.85
C VAL A 124 12.89 -0.13 -10.13
N ALA A 125 13.77 -0.92 -10.70
CA ALA A 125 13.48 -1.65 -11.92
C ALA A 125 14.10 -3.05 -11.90
N ASP A 126 13.46 -3.93 -12.65
CA ASP A 126 14.05 -5.18 -13.12
C ASP A 126 14.09 -5.20 -14.66
N GLU A 127 14.33 -6.34 -15.26
CA GLU A 127 14.36 -6.49 -16.72
C GLU A 127 12.99 -6.24 -17.37
N THR A 128 11.89 -6.38 -16.62
CA THR A 128 10.54 -6.36 -17.14
C THR A 128 9.89 -4.99 -17.09
N ASN A 129 10.09 -4.25 -16.00
CA ASN A 129 9.48 -2.94 -15.80
C ASN A 129 10.14 -2.17 -14.64
N SER A 130 9.62 -0.99 -14.35
CA SER A 130 9.99 -0.17 -13.21
C SER A 130 8.78 0.16 -12.35
N ILE A 131 9.00 0.45 -11.05
CA ILE A 131 7.96 0.77 -10.09
C ILE A 131 8.51 1.65 -8.98
N LYS A 132 7.64 2.40 -8.32
CA LYS A 132 7.98 3.12 -7.10
C LYS A 132 8.12 2.15 -5.92
N LEU A 133 9.19 2.29 -5.16
CA LEU A 133 9.43 1.63 -3.89
C LEU A 133 9.46 2.66 -2.77
N VAL A 134 8.64 2.48 -1.74
CA VAL A 134 8.66 3.31 -0.53
C VAL A 134 9.39 2.57 0.57
N LEU A 135 10.50 3.15 1.00
CA LEU A 135 11.31 2.66 2.11
C LEU A 135 10.88 3.33 3.41
N TRP A 136 10.82 2.57 4.49
CA TRP A 136 10.48 3.07 5.81
C TRP A 136 11.61 2.80 6.81
N GLU A 137 11.85 3.80 7.69
CA GLU A 137 12.75 3.70 8.83
C GLU A 137 14.14 3.16 8.44
N GLU A 138 14.58 2.09 9.10
CA GLU A 138 15.88 1.45 8.86
C GLU A 138 16.08 0.95 7.42
N ALA A 139 15.02 0.67 6.69
CA ALA A 139 15.13 0.24 5.30
C ALA A 139 15.73 1.34 4.40
N ILE A 140 15.59 2.62 4.80
CA ILE A 140 16.09 3.77 4.06
C ILE A 140 17.62 3.71 3.96
N ASP A 141 18.30 3.36 5.04
CA ASP A 141 19.76 3.38 5.12
C ASP A 141 20.41 2.10 4.54
N LYS A 142 19.59 1.05 4.28
CA LYS A 142 20.07 -0.23 3.74
C LYS A 142 20.24 -0.23 2.23
N VAL A 143 19.74 0.78 1.50
CA VAL A 143 19.79 0.82 0.04
C VAL A 143 20.46 2.08 -0.50
N ASN A 144 21.18 1.90 -1.59
CA ASN A 144 21.86 2.97 -2.33
C ASN A 144 21.44 2.96 -3.79
N ALA A 145 21.34 4.14 -4.40
CA ALA A 145 21.09 4.27 -5.82
C ALA A 145 22.20 3.59 -6.64
N GLY A 146 21.85 3.01 -7.77
CA GLY A 146 22.76 2.30 -8.67
C GLY A 146 23.10 0.86 -8.23
N LYS A 147 22.64 0.39 -7.06
CA LYS A 147 22.87 -0.97 -6.58
C LYS A 147 21.65 -1.85 -6.72
N SER A 148 21.87 -3.16 -6.77
CA SER A 148 20.81 -4.17 -6.93
C SER A 148 20.58 -4.94 -5.64
N TYR A 149 19.30 -5.22 -5.34
CA TYR A 149 18.87 -5.83 -4.09
C TYR A 149 17.82 -6.90 -4.32
N HIS A 150 17.87 -7.93 -3.48
CA HIS A 150 16.77 -8.83 -3.21
C HIS A 150 16.02 -8.29 -1.99
N ILE A 151 14.73 -7.95 -2.17
CA ILE A 151 13.88 -7.36 -1.15
C ILE A 151 12.71 -8.31 -0.90
N GLU A 152 12.70 -8.90 0.29
CA GLU A 152 11.74 -9.92 0.71
C GLU A 152 10.65 -9.31 1.60
N ASN A 153 9.45 -9.87 1.54
CA ASN A 153 8.30 -9.44 2.35
C ASN A 153 7.88 -7.98 2.13
N CYS A 154 7.99 -7.48 0.92
CA CYS A 154 7.41 -6.20 0.52
C CYS A 154 5.90 -6.31 0.39
N LYS A 155 5.20 -5.19 0.44
CA LYS A 155 3.76 -5.13 0.28
C LYS A 155 3.38 -4.26 -0.90
N ILE A 156 2.58 -4.81 -1.82
CA ILE A 156 1.97 -4.02 -2.89
C ILE A 156 0.95 -3.06 -2.29
N ARG A 157 1.01 -1.81 -2.67
CA ARG A 157 0.06 -0.76 -2.29
C ARG A 157 -0.48 -0.10 -3.54
N ILE A 158 -1.60 0.57 -3.38
CA ILE A 158 -2.21 1.39 -4.41
C ILE A 158 -2.58 2.74 -3.81
N PHE A 159 -2.31 3.80 -4.52
CA PHE A 159 -2.72 5.15 -4.19
C PHE A 159 -2.93 5.89 -5.51
N ASP A 160 -4.06 6.56 -5.65
CA ASP A 160 -4.45 7.29 -6.86
C ASP A 160 -4.26 6.44 -8.14
N ASP A 161 -4.86 5.23 -8.11
CA ASP A 161 -4.78 4.19 -9.14
C ASP A 161 -3.35 3.72 -9.53
N SER A 162 -2.32 4.25 -8.87
CA SER A 162 -0.94 3.83 -9.07
C SER A 162 -0.51 2.80 -8.04
N LYS A 163 0.02 1.68 -8.54
CA LYS A 163 0.62 0.66 -7.68
C LYS A 163 2.06 1.02 -7.34
N PHE A 164 2.44 0.72 -6.12
CA PHE A 164 3.81 0.85 -5.63
C PHE A 164 4.12 -0.25 -4.63
N VAL A 165 5.39 -0.48 -4.39
CA VAL A 165 5.86 -1.44 -3.39
C VAL A 165 6.26 -0.70 -2.12
N ASN A 166 5.94 -1.28 -0.97
CA ASN A 166 6.18 -0.68 0.33
C ASN A 166 6.94 -1.63 1.24
N THR A 167 7.99 -1.16 1.89
CA THR A 167 8.67 -1.94 2.94
C THR A 167 7.87 -1.90 4.24
N ASN A 168 8.13 -2.84 5.12
CA ASN A 168 7.52 -2.96 6.44
C ASN A 168 8.55 -3.52 7.44
N GLU A 169 8.18 -3.67 8.70
CA GLU A 169 9.06 -4.11 9.79
C GLU A 169 9.68 -5.52 9.59
N VAL A 170 9.02 -6.37 8.79
CA VAL A 170 9.53 -7.74 8.49
C VAL A 170 10.22 -7.83 7.13
N THR A 171 10.38 -6.71 6.43
CA THR A 171 11.07 -6.67 5.13
C THR A 171 12.56 -6.92 5.33
N LYS A 172 13.11 -7.86 4.56
CA LYS A 172 14.55 -8.11 4.51
C LYS A 172 15.12 -7.56 3.21
N ILE A 173 16.27 -6.91 3.30
CA ILE A 173 16.96 -6.30 2.17
C ILE A 173 18.36 -6.86 2.12
N THR A 174 18.70 -7.53 1.03
CA THR A 174 20.02 -8.13 0.80
C THR A 174 20.57 -7.61 -0.52
N GLN A 175 21.75 -7.02 -0.49
CA GLN A 175 22.42 -6.61 -1.72
C GLN A 175 22.82 -7.85 -2.53
N ILE A 176 22.61 -7.80 -3.84
CA ILE A 176 22.95 -8.86 -4.79
C ILE A 176 23.88 -8.33 -5.87
N SER A 177 24.40 -9.24 -6.71
CA SER A 177 25.13 -8.85 -7.92
C SER A 177 24.26 -7.94 -8.79
N ASP A 178 24.91 -7.04 -9.53
CA ASP A 178 24.19 -6.08 -10.36
C ASP A 178 23.28 -6.77 -11.37
N ILE A 179 22.08 -6.23 -11.54
CA ILE A 179 21.12 -6.66 -12.56
C ILE A 179 21.41 -5.84 -13.81
N PRO A 180 21.95 -6.47 -14.88
CA PRO A 180 22.12 -5.78 -16.15
C PRO A 180 20.77 -5.60 -16.86
N ASN A 181 20.72 -4.69 -17.81
CA ASN A 181 19.57 -4.53 -18.73
C ASN A 181 18.21 -4.30 -18.05
N VAL A 182 18.21 -3.53 -16.96
CA VAL A 182 16.96 -3.13 -16.33
C VAL A 182 16.12 -2.24 -17.25
N ASN A 183 14.82 -2.35 -17.17
CA ASN A 183 13.91 -1.48 -17.89
C ASN A 183 13.96 -0.07 -17.29
N LEU A 184 14.52 0.88 -18.04
CA LEU A 184 14.67 2.28 -17.62
C LEU A 184 13.40 3.12 -17.85
N ALA A 185 12.31 2.53 -18.33
CA ALA A 185 11.05 3.23 -18.41
C ALA A 185 10.69 3.74 -17.01
N THR A 186 10.69 5.05 -16.85
CA THR A 186 10.29 5.65 -15.57
C THR A 186 8.86 5.24 -15.31
N PRO A 187 8.53 4.65 -14.12
CA PRO A 187 7.15 4.39 -13.77
C PRO A 187 6.40 5.69 -13.94
N GLN A 188 5.19 5.63 -14.41
CA GLN A 188 4.31 6.80 -14.39
C GLN A 188 4.08 7.17 -12.92
N LEU A 189 5.05 7.81 -12.32
CA LEU A 189 4.81 8.65 -11.17
C LEU A 189 3.90 9.76 -11.69
N HIS A 190 2.78 9.99 -11.06
CA HIS A 190 1.87 11.07 -11.44
C HIS A 190 2.47 12.47 -11.16
N ASP A 191 3.79 12.58 -11.11
CA ASP A 191 4.49 13.86 -11.15
C ASP A 191 4.57 14.29 -12.62
N TYR A 192 3.43 14.73 -13.16
CA TYR A 192 3.41 15.37 -14.46
C TYR A 192 3.93 16.78 -14.32
N LEU A 193 5.03 17.08 -15.01
CA LEU A 193 5.35 18.48 -15.27
C LEU A 193 4.31 19.01 -16.27
N VAL A 194 3.36 19.76 -15.77
CA VAL A 194 2.34 20.41 -16.60
C VAL A 194 2.71 21.88 -16.75
N THR A 195 3.03 22.29 -17.97
CA THR A 195 3.24 23.70 -18.31
C THR A 195 1.99 24.22 -19.01
N GLY A 196 1.39 25.26 -18.47
CA GLY A 196 0.17 25.83 -19.01
C GLY A 196 -0.27 27.06 -18.23
N THR A 197 -1.42 27.63 -18.62
CA THR A 197 -2.02 28.77 -17.93
C THR A 197 -2.97 28.29 -16.84
N CYS A 198 -2.75 28.71 -15.60
CA CYS A 198 -3.71 28.43 -14.52
C CYS A 198 -4.98 29.27 -14.76
N ILE A 199 -6.10 28.60 -14.97
CA ILE A 199 -7.41 29.23 -15.25
C ILE A 199 -8.40 29.11 -14.08
N GLY A 200 -8.02 28.37 -13.03
CA GLY A 200 -8.82 28.27 -11.83
C GLY A 200 -8.05 27.60 -10.68
N THR A 201 -8.40 28.00 -9.48
CA THR A 201 -7.88 27.41 -8.24
C THR A 201 -9.04 27.12 -7.30
N ASP A 202 -9.00 25.96 -6.64
CA ASP A 202 -9.86 25.61 -5.51
C ASP A 202 -8.96 25.27 -4.33
N ILE A 203 -9.00 26.10 -3.29
CA ILE A 203 -8.19 25.94 -2.09
C ILE A 203 -9.12 25.57 -0.94
N ARG A 204 -8.92 24.39 -0.37
CA ARG A 204 -9.69 23.90 0.76
C ARG A 204 -8.79 23.69 1.96
N GLN A 205 -9.21 24.23 3.07
CA GLN A 205 -8.55 24.00 4.36
C GLN A 205 -9.27 22.84 5.06
N HIS A 206 -8.48 21.91 5.56
CA HIS A 206 -8.96 20.80 6.36
C HIS A 206 -8.36 20.87 7.75
N TYR A 207 -9.18 20.79 8.74
CA TYR A 207 -8.77 20.75 10.13
C TYR A 207 -8.73 19.32 10.65
N SER A 208 -7.80 19.04 11.55
CA SER A 208 -7.68 17.74 12.21
C SER A 208 -7.43 17.89 13.69
N CYS A 209 -8.02 17.01 14.47
CA CYS A 209 -7.83 16.97 15.91
C CYS A 209 -6.35 16.80 16.27
N VAL A 210 -5.86 17.59 17.22
CA VAL A 210 -4.46 17.57 17.68
C VAL A 210 -4.07 16.24 18.33
N VAL A 211 -5.04 15.53 18.91
CA VAL A 211 -4.81 14.30 19.67
C VAL A 211 -4.97 13.06 18.78
N CYS A 212 -6.15 12.87 18.17
CA CYS A 212 -6.45 11.64 17.42
C CYS A 212 -6.31 11.78 15.91
N SER A 213 -5.96 12.97 15.40
CA SER A 213 -5.78 13.31 13.99
C SER A 213 -7.03 13.05 13.10
N ARG A 214 -8.22 12.90 13.73
CA ARG A 214 -9.48 12.80 12.99
C ARG A 214 -9.75 14.12 12.27
N LYS A 215 -10.19 14.04 11.00
CA LYS A 215 -10.69 15.20 10.26
C LYS A 215 -11.90 15.77 10.97
N LEU A 216 -11.91 17.08 11.13
CA LEU A 216 -12.98 17.85 11.75
C LEU A 216 -13.64 18.73 10.68
N GLU A 217 -14.96 18.81 10.73
CA GLU A 217 -15.72 19.69 9.86
C GLU A 217 -15.94 21.02 10.59
N GLU A 218 -15.88 22.13 9.87
CA GLU A 218 -16.07 23.48 10.46
C GLU A 218 -17.46 23.65 11.09
N SER A 219 -18.43 22.87 10.66
CA SER A 219 -19.80 22.87 11.21
C SER A 219 -19.89 22.51 12.69
N ILE A 220 -18.86 21.87 13.26
CA ILE A 220 -18.81 21.53 14.70
C ILE A 220 -18.02 22.54 15.53
N PHE A 221 -17.50 23.60 14.93
CA PHE A 221 -16.76 24.64 15.64
C PHE A 221 -17.74 25.57 16.36
N THR A 222 -17.47 25.84 17.63
CA THR A 222 -18.25 26.74 18.47
C THR A 222 -17.33 27.88 18.85
N ASP A 223 -17.55 29.05 18.26
CA ASP A 223 -16.68 30.22 18.43
C ASP A 223 -15.20 29.86 18.22
N ASP A 224 -14.38 30.00 19.26
CA ASP A 224 -12.94 29.71 19.22
C ASP A 224 -12.58 28.26 19.60
N THR A 225 -13.56 27.41 19.90
CA THR A 225 -13.32 26.04 20.39
C THR A 225 -13.99 24.98 19.53
N VAL A 226 -13.48 23.77 19.62
CA VAL A 226 -14.06 22.58 18.99
C VAL A 226 -13.89 21.36 19.89
N THR A 227 -14.95 20.57 20.01
CA THR A 227 -14.90 19.26 20.68
C THR A 227 -14.81 18.16 19.64
N CYS A 228 -13.74 17.37 19.68
CA CYS A 228 -13.57 16.27 18.76
C CYS A 228 -14.59 15.16 19.00
N PRO A 229 -15.43 14.78 18.02
CA PRO A 229 -16.45 13.76 18.22
C PRO A 229 -15.90 12.35 18.45
N ASN A 230 -14.61 12.15 18.18
CA ASN A 230 -13.96 10.83 18.34
C ASN A 230 -13.29 10.64 19.71
N CYS A 231 -12.50 11.61 20.18
CA CYS A 231 -11.77 11.49 21.44
C CYS A 231 -12.32 12.41 22.54
N GLN A 232 -13.39 13.16 22.28
CA GLN A 232 -14.11 14.04 23.21
C GLN A 232 -13.24 15.18 23.82
N ILE A 233 -12.05 15.42 23.25
CA ILE A 233 -11.21 16.51 23.69
C ILE A 233 -11.69 17.83 23.09
N THR A 234 -11.84 18.84 23.93
CA THR A 234 -12.11 20.22 23.53
C THR A 234 -10.79 20.98 23.43
N THR A 235 -10.58 21.69 22.33
CA THR A 235 -9.38 22.48 22.07
C THR A 235 -9.73 23.78 21.35
N LEU A 236 -8.82 24.75 21.37
CA LEU A 236 -8.97 25.95 20.57
C LEU A 236 -8.82 25.63 19.07
N VAL A 237 -9.65 26.26 18.23
CA VAL A 237 -9.57 26.13 16.78
C VAL A 237 -8.18 26.53 16.24
N SER A 238 -7.55 27.52 16.85
CA SER A 238 -6.19 27.99 16.50
C SER A 238 -5.10 26.94 16.72
N LEU A 239 -5.33 25.95 17.59
CA LEU A 239 -4.39 24.86 17.85
C LEU A 239 -4.60 23.63 16.95
N LEU A 240 -5.67 23.60 16.16
CA LEU A 240 -5.93 22.48 15.29
C LEU A 240 -4.81 22.34 14.25
N LYS A 241 -4.51 21.08 13.91
CA LYS A 241 -3.68 20.80 12.73
C LYS A 241 -4.48 21.16 11.49
N ASN A 242 -3.99 22.10 10.72
CA ASN A 242 -4.59 22.46 9.45
C ASN A 242 -3.77 21.90 8.27
N LYS A 243 -4.47 21.56 7.22
CA LYS A 243 -3.89 21.12 5.95
C LYS A 243 -4.60 21.86 4.83
N LEU A 244 -3.83 22.52 3.99
CA LEU A 244 -4.33 23.15 2.78
C LEU A 244 -4.26 22.13 1.64
N VAL A 245 -5.35 21.95 0.94
CA VAL A 245 -5.43 21.19 -0.31
C VAL A 245 -5.74 22.20 -1.41
N CYS A 246 -4.82 22.34 -2.35
CA CYS A 246 -4.99 23.22 -3.50
C CYS A 246 -5.25 22.37 -4.75
N GLN A 247 -6.35 22.65 -5.44
CA GLN A 247 -6.62 22.09 -6.75
C GLN A 247 -6.43 23.18 -7.81
N LEU A 248 -5.55 22.91 -8.77
CA LEU A 248 -5.30 23.82 -9.89
C LEU A 248 -6.00 23.29 -11.14
N VAL A 249 -6.60 24.18 -11.89
CA VAL A 249 -7.10 23.93 -13.23
C VAL A 249 -6.17 24.62 -14.23
N ILE A 250 -5.44 23.83 -15.00
CA ILE A 250 -4.41 24.32 -15.92
C ILE A 250 -4.88 24.08 -17.35
N LYS A 251 -4.88 25.13 -18.17
CA LYS A 251 -5.12 25.04 -19.60
C LYS A 251 -3.78 24.78 -20.32
N VAL A 252 -3.72 23.66 -21.04
CA VAL A 252 -2.57 23.26 -21.85
C VAL A 252 -3.02 23.18 -23.31
N GLY A 253 -2.71 24.20 -24.09
CA GLY A 253 -3.28 24.35 -25.44
C GLY A 253 -4.81 24.42 -25.38
N GLU A 254 -5.51 23.52 -26.08
CA GLU A 254 -6.99 23.40 -26.03
C GLU A 254 -7.51 22.45 -24.94
N LYS A 255 -6.62 21.73 -24.23
CA LYS A 255 -7.00 20.77 -23.18
C LYS A 255 -6.96 21.41 -21.80
N ILE A 256 -7.84 20.94 -20.92
CA ILE A 256 -7.90 21.35 -19.52
C ILE A 256 -7.46 20.17 -18.65
N ALA A 257 -6.44 20.37 -17.82
CA ALA A 257 -5.97 19.41 -16.84
C ALA A 257 -6.33 19.89 -15.42
N LYS A 258 -6.79 18.97 -14.55
CA LYS A 258 -7.03 19.24 -13.13
C LYS A 258 -5.99 18.47 -12.31
N ASN A 259 -5.23 19.18 -11.49
CA ASN A 259 -4.25 18.61 -10.59
C ASN A 259 -4.53 19.03 -9.14
N SER A 260 -4.36 18.11 -8.20
CA SER A 260 -4.53 18.38 -6.76
C SER A 260 -3.16 18.31 -6.07
N PHE A 261 -2.86 19.33 -5.25
CA PHE A 261 -1.66 19.41 -4.43
C PHE A 261 -2.05 19.37 -2.95
N GLN A 262 -1.26 18.66 -2.13
CA GLN A 262 -1.50 18.51 -0.70
C GLN A 262 -0.30 18.99 0.11
#